data_7eddee3b6dae0b81d709f83eaff30d36
#
_entry.id   7eddee3b6dae0b81d709f83eaff30d36
#
_cell.length_a   1.000
_cell.length_b   1.000
_cell.length_c   1.000
_cell.angle_alpha   90.00
_cell.angle_beta   90.00
_cell.angle_gamma   90.00
#
_symmetry.space_group_name_H-M   'P 1'
#
loop_
_entity.id
_entity.type
_entity.pdbx_description
1 polymer ?
#
loop_
_entity_poly.entity_id
_entity_poly.type
_entity_poly.pdbx_seq_one_letter_code
_entity_poly.pdbx_strand_id
1 'polypeptide(L)'
;MGRDHLAHGVGLGAFEVAYTPYQTVITDLTIDYAHNDYLQFLAETGIWGWVLAPLAIATFFVLSFRHLPMRLRQQSGWLQFGAAVGVCGLLVHSFSEFNLHIPANAAWFSFVAALATLPRTRSGRV
;
A
#
# COMPACT_ATOMS: atom_id res chain seq x y z
N MET A 1 6.66 10.54 -18.75
CA MET A 1 6.02 9.23 -18.54
C MET A 1 4.64 9.34 -17.87
N GLY A 2 4.51 9.70 -16.61
CA GLY A 2 3.20 9.74 -15.94
C GLY A 2 2.14 10.61 -16.63
N ARG A 3 2.52 11.74 -17.22
CA ARG A 3 1.58 12.61 -17.96
C ARG A 3 1.12 11.99 -19.29
N ASP A 4 1.97 11.23 -19.95
CA ASP A 4 1.68 10.66 -21.27
C ASP A 4 0.81 9.41 -21.18
N HIS A 5 0.84 8.76 -20.01
CA HIS A 5 0.08 7.53 -19.70
C HIS A 5 -0.93 7.72 -18.57
N LEU A 6 -1.40 8.96 -18.33
CA LEU A 6 -2.23 9.29 -17.18
C LEU A 6 -3.54 8.49 -17.12
N ALA A 7 -4.14 8.16 -18.26
CA ALA A 7 -5.45 7.50 -18.30
C ALA A 7 -5.40 6.04 -17.81
N HIS A 8 -4.44 5.26 -18.27
CA HIS A 8 -4.41 3.81 -18.05
C HIS A 8 -3.08 3.31 -17.44
N GLY A 9 -2.10 4.20 -17.28
CA GLY A 9 -0.75 3.83 -16.90
C GLY A 9 0.00 3.08 -18.00
N VAL A 10 1.18 2.60 -17.67
CA VAL A 10 2.03 1.81 -18.58
C VAL A 10 1.84 0.30 -18.42
N GLY A 11 1.04 -0.12 -17.44
CA GLY A 11 0.84 -1.51 -17.03
C GLY A 11 1.60 -1.87 -15.75
N LEU A 12 1.01 -2.76 -14.95
CA LEU A 12 1.62 -3.21 -13.70
C LEU A 12 2.94 -3.93 -13.97
N GLY A 13 4.01 -3.53 -13.27
CA GLY A 13 5.35 -4.07 -13.40
C GLY A 13 6.09 -3.63 -14.66
N ALA A 14 5.54 -2.69 -15.46
CA ALA A 14 6.16 -2.22 -16.69
C ALA A 14 7.02 -0.94 -16.50
N PHE A 15 7.21 -0.49 -15.26
CA PHE A 15 7.91 0.77 -14.96
C PHE A 15 9.31 0.81 -15.57
N GLU A 16 10.13 -0.19 -15.34
CA GLU A 16 11.52 -0.27 -15.82
C GLU A 16 11.61 -0.06 -17.34
N VAL A 17 10.83 -0.85 -18.09
CA VAL A 17 10.83 -0.80 -19.57
C VAL A 17 10.26 0.51 -20.08
N ALA A 18 9.17 1.00 -19.48
CA ALA A 18 8.50 2.21 -19.90
C ALA A 18 9.28 3.48 -19.51
N TYR A 19 10.10 3.42 -18.46
CA TYR A 19 10.89 4.57 -18.00
C TYR A 19 12.12 4.85 -18.88
N THR A 20 12.70 3.83 -19.52
CA THR A 20 13.92 3.97 -20.33
C THR A 20 13.92 5.16 -21.30
N PRO A 21 12.84 5.44 -22.09
CA PRO A 21 12.82 6.61 -22.98
C PRO A 21 12.78 7.97 -22.26
N TYR A 22 12.44 7.99 -20.97
CA TYR A 22 12.33 9.21 -20.15
C TYR A 22 13.58 9.46 -19.29
N GLN A 23 14.54 8.56 -19.33
CA GLN A 23 15.78 8.69 -18.59
C GLN A 23 16.63 9.83 -19.19
N THR A 24 16.81 10.91 -18.41
CA THR A 24 17.54 12.10 -18.84
C THR A 24 19.03 12.05 -18.49
N VAL A 25 19.40 11.16 -17.58
CA VAL A 25 20.79 10.99 -17.14
C VAL A 25 21.37 9.74 -17.82
N ILE A 26 22.47 9.92 -18.53
CA ILE A 26 23.22 8.82 -19.11
C ILE A 26 23.95 8.12 -17.94
N THR A 27 23.53 6.93 -17.61
CA THR A 27 24.15 6.08 -16.59
C THR A 27 24.10 4.63 -17.05
N ASP A 28 25.09 3.86 -16.65
CA ASP A 28 25.13 2.40 -16.89
C ASP A 28 24.20 1.62 -15.91
N LEU A 29 23.49 2.36 -15.04
CA LEU A 29 22.58 1.77 -14.08
C LEU A 29 21.17 1.69 -14.66
N THR A 30 20.56 0.51 -14.55
CA THR A 30 19.12 0.32 -14.83
C THR A 30 18.31 0.91 -13.68
N ILE A 31 17.31 1.72 -13.99
CA ILE A 31 16.38 2.28 -12.99
C ILE A 31 15.14 1.41 -12.96
N ASP A 32 15.12 0.46 -12.03
CA ASP A 32 14.08 -0.56 -11.92
C ASP A 32 12.81 -0.02 -11.25
N TYR A 33 12.98 0.92 -10.30
CA TYR A 33 11.91 1.43 -9.44
C TYR A 33 12.00 2.94 -9.23
N ALA A 34 10.84 3.57 -8.97
CA ALA A 34 10.75 5.01 -8.72
C ALA A 34 11.18 5.44 -7.30
N HIS A 35 11.56 4.51 -6.42
CA HIS A 35 11.79 4.75 -4.99
C HIS A 35 10.66 5.54 -4.29
N ASN A 36 9.45 5.34 -4.77
CA ASN A 36 8.21 5.89 -4.22
C ASN A 36 7.05 5.05 -4.76
N ASP A 37 6.47 4.21 -3.90
CA ASP A 37 5.40 3.29 -4.28
C ASP A 37 4.20 4.01 -4.90
N TYR A 38 3.85 5.20 -4.42
CA TYR A 38 2.68 5.94 -4.91
C TYR A 38 2.89 6.48 -6.34
N LEU A 39 4.08 7.04 -6.60
CA LEU A 39 4.42 7.55 -7.94
C LEU A 39 4.55 6.41 -8.93
N GLN A 40 5.16 5.30 -8.53
CA GLN A 40 5.27 4.13 -9.39
C GLN A 40 3.89 3.54 -9.67
N PHE A 41 3.06 3.38 -8.66
CA PHE A 41 1.70 2.87 -8.83
C PHE A 41 0.85 3.77 -9.74
N LEU A 42 0.99 5.11 -9.62
CA LEU A 42 0.35 6.05 -10.54
C LEU A 42 0.87 5.86 -11.98
N ALA A 43 2.18 5.72 -12.16
CA ALA A 43 2.75 5.52 -13.48
C ALA A 43 2.26 4.23 -14.14
N GLU A 44 2.13 3.16 -13.36
CA GLU A 44 1.74 1.84 -13.85
C GLU A 44 0.24 1.69 -14.07
N THR A 45 -0.61 2.32 -13.24
CA THR A 45 -2.08 2.13 -13.25
C THR A 45 -2.87 3.35 -13.73
N GLY A 46 -2.20 4.49 -13.88
CA GLY A 46 -2.83 5.75 -14.25
C GLY A 46 -3.79 6.28 -13.18
N ILE A 47 -4.77 7.07 -13.62
CA ILE A 47 -5.71 7.76 -12.73
C ILE A 47 -6.58 6.76 -11.93
N TRP A 48 -6.85 5.58 -12.46
CA TRP A 48 -7.66 4.58 -11.79
C TRP A 48 -7.00 4.08 -10.51
N GLY A 49 -5.71 3.79 -10.55
CA GLY A 49 -4.97 3.42 -9.35
C GLY A 49 -4.90 4.55 -8.34
N TRP A 50 -4.77 5.79 -8.84
CA TRP A 50 -4.74 6.98 -7.98
C TRP A 50 -6.05 7.26 -7.27
N VAL A 51 -7.17 6.81 -7.80
CA VAL A 51 -8.49 6.88 -7.14
C VAL A 51 -8.69 5.68 -6.21
N LEU A 52 -8.39 4.48 -6.69
CA LEU A 52 -8.68 3.25 -5.96
C LEU A 52 -7.77 3.05 -4.74
N ALA A 53 -6.48 3.43 -4.82
CA ALA A 53 -5.56 3.26 -3.69
C ALA A 53 -5.93 4.12 -2.47
N PRO A 54 -6.19 5.43 -2.57
CA PRO A 54 -6.67 6.23 -1.45
C PRO A 54 -8.01 5.73 -0.89
N LEU A 55 -8.91 5.26 -1.76
CA LEU A 55 -10.19 4.69 -1.34
C LEU A 55 -9.98 3.40 -0.51
N ALA A 56 -9.10 2.52 -0.97
CA ALA A 56 -8.74 1.30 -0.24
C ALA A 56 -8.09 1.63 1.11
N ILE A 57 -7.15 2.59 1.15
CA ILE A 57 -6.50 3.06 2.37
C ILE A 57 -7.53 3.66 3.34
N ALA A 58 -8.41 4.52 2.86
CA ALA A 58 -9.48 5.12 3.68
C ALA A 58 -10.40 4.04 4.25
N THR A 59 -10.81 3.08 3.41
CA THR A 59 -11.64 1.94 3.84
C THR A 59 -10.93 1.11 4.91
N PHE A 60 -9.64 0.82 4.72
CA PHE A 60 -8.83 0.14 5.72
C PHE A 60 -8.84 0.87 7.07
N PHE A 61 -8.62 2.18 7.08
CA PHE A 61 -8.61 2.96 8.32
C PHE A 61 -10.00 3.00 8.98
N VAL A 62 -11.06 3.18 8.21
CA VAL A 62 -12.43 3.11 8.73
C VAL A 62 -12.70 1.77 9.40
N LEU A 63 -12.36 0.66 8.73
CA LEU A 63 -12.56 -0.69 9.26
C LEU A 63 -11.72 -0.96 10.51
N SER A 64 -10.48 -0.47 10.56
CA SER A 64 -9.57 -0.67 11.69
C SER A 64 -9.98 0.13 12.92
N PHE A 65 -10.44 1.38 12.73
CA PHE A 65 -10.62 2.31 13.86
C PHE A 65 -12.08 2.57 14.28
N ARG A 66 -13.10 2.25 13.45
CA ARG A 66 -14.52 2.53 13.75
C ARG A 66 -15.01 2.01 15.10
N HIS A 67 -14.38 0.98 15.65
CA HIS A 67 -14.77 0.38 16.93
C HIS A 67 -13.60 0.29 17.93
N LEU A 68 -12.59 1.13 17.75
CA LEU A 68 -11.36 1.08 18.52
C LEU A 68 -11.57 1.08 20.04
N PRO A 69 -12.40 1.97 20.65
CA PRO A 69 -12.57 2.00 22.11
C PRO A 69 -13.11 0.68 22.68
N MET A 70 -13.98 -0.02 21.94
CA MET A 70 -14.50 -1.32 22.34
C MET A 70 -13.50 -2.45 22.11
N ARG A 71 -12.65 -2.33 21.08
CA ARG A 71 -11.61 -3.32 20.76
C ARG A 71 -10.51 -3.31 21.81
N LEU A 72 -10.07 -2.14 22.25
CA LEU A 72 -8.99 -1.98 23.25
C LEU A 72 -9.33 -2.52 24.64
N ARG A 73 -10.59 -2.91 24.90
CA ARG A 73 -10.98 -3.63 26.11
C ARG A 73 -10.54 -5.09 26.13
N GLN A 74 -10.03 -5.63 25.04
CA GLN A 74 -9.57 -7.01 24.87
C GLN A 74 -8.11 -7.03 24.40
N GLN A 75 -7.37 -8.07 24.79
CA GLN A 75 -5.96 -8.23 24.37
C GLN A 75 -5.82 -8.29 22.83
N SER A 76 -6.75 -8.98 22.15
CA SER A 76 -6.78 -9.03 20.68
C SER A 76 -6.93 -7.66 20.02
N GLY A 77 -7.59 -6.71 20.69
CA GLY A 77 -7.75 -5.35 20.20
C GLY A 77 -6.43 -4.57 20.19
N TRP A 78 -5.56 -4.79 21.17
CA TRP A 78 -4.23 -4.19 21.18
C TRP A 78 -3.34 -4.73 20.06
N LEU A 79 -3.44 -6.03 19.76
CA LEU A 79 -2.74 -6.62 18.62
C LEU A 79 -3.22 -6.01 17.29
N GLN A 80 -4.54 -5.88 17.11
CA GLN A 80 -5.12 -5.25 15.92
C GLN A 80 -4.71 -3.78 15.78
N PHE A 81 -4.69 -3.05 16.89
CA PHE A 81 -4.24 -1.67 16.92
C PHE A 81 -2.76 -1.56 16.53
N GLY A 82 -1.89 -2.40 17.10
CA GLY A 82 -0.47 -2.47 16.74
C GLY A 82 -0.28 -2.80 15.25
N ALA A 83 -1.05 -3.74 14.73
CA ALA A 83 -1.05 -4.07 13.30
C ALA A 83 -1.46 -2.87 12.43
N ALA A 84 -2.50 -2.12 12.82
CA ALA A 84 -2.92 -0.92 12.09
C ALA A 84 -1.84 0.17 12.10
N VAL A 85 -1.16 0.37 13.24
CA VAL A 85 -0.02 1.29 13.35
C VAL A 85 1.15 0.84 12.47
N GLY A 86 1.43 -0.47 12.41
CA GLY A 86 2.44 -1.04 11.52
C GLY A 86 2.13 -0.77 10.04
N VAL A 87 0.87 -0.93 9.63
CA VAL A 87 0.42 -0.57 8.26
C VAL A 87 0.61 0.93 8.00
N CYS A 88 0.28 1.80 8.96
CA CYS A 88 0.57 3.25 8.84
C CYS A 88 2.05 3.51 8.57
N GLY A 89 2.93 2.86 9.36
CA GLY A 89 4.39 3.01 9.21
C GLY A 89 4.85 2.61 7.81
N LEU A 90 4.39 1.48 7.29
CA LEU A 90 4.70 1.03 5.93
C LEU A 90 4.18 2.00 4.86
N LEU A 91 2.95 2.51 5.00
CA LEU A 91 2.39 3.50 4.07
C LEU A 91 3.20 4.81 4.08
N VAL A 92 3.67 5.25 5.25
CA VAL A 92 4.56 6.42 5.32
C VAL A 92 5.91 6.11 4.67
N HIS A 93 6.48 4.93 4.90
CA HIS A 93 7.75 4.52 4.32
C HIS A 93 7.69 4.42 2.78
N SER A 94 6.55 4.04 2.22
CA SER A 94 6.29 3.98 0.79
C SER A 94 6.42 5.32 0.04
N PHE A 95 6.53 6.45 0.74
CA PHE A 95 6.88 7.73 0.11
C PHE A 95 8.35 7.84 -0.33
N SER A 96 9.23 7.04 0.26
CA SER A 96 10.68 7.08 0.01
C SER A 96 11.27 5.76 -0.48
N GLU A 97 10.42 4.71 -0.60
CA GLU A 97 10.87 3.38 -1.00
C GLU A 97 9.80 2.64 -1.82
N PHE A 98 10.20 1.53 -2.46
CA PHE A 98 9.35 0.69 -3.30
C PHE A 98 8.95 -0.63 -2.61
N ASN A 99 8.71 -0.58 -1.31
CA ASN A 99 8.47 -1.78 -0.48
C ASN A 99 7.30 -2.65 -0.96
N LEU A 100 6.23 -2.02 -1.44
CA LEU A 100 5.03 -2.74 -1.88
C LEU A 100 5.19 -3.39 -3.26
N HIS A 101 6.24 -3.02 -4.01
CA HIS A 101 6.61 -3.68 -5.27
C HIS A 101 7.45 -4.95 -5.04
N ILE A 102 7.93 -5.17 -3.81
CA ILE A 102 8.60 -6.42 -3.44
C ILE A 102 7.52 -7.43 -3.00
N PRO A 103 7.34 -8.58 -3.70
CA PRO A 103 6.22 -9.51 -3.44
C PRO A 103 6.15 -10.01 -2.00
N ALA A 104 7.29 -10.27 -1.36
CA ALA A 104 7.33 -10.70 0.03
C ALA A 104 6.81 -9.62 0.99
N ASN A 105 7.18 -8.36 0.76
CA ASN A 105 6.73 -7.23 1.57
C ASN A 105 5.23 -6.95 1.35
N ALA A 106 4.77 -7.03 0.10
CA ALA A 106 3.34 -6.91 -0.23
C ALA A 106 2.50 -8.01 0.44
N ALA A 107 3.00 -9.23 0.49
CA ALA A 107 2.35 -10.34 1.20
C ALA A 107 2.27 -10.07 2.71
N TRP A 108 3.36 -9.64 3.34
CA TRP A 108 3.37 -9.26 4.75
C TRP A 108 2.46 -8.06 5.03
N PHE A 109 2.48 -7.03 4.20
CA PHE A 109 1.56 -5.90 4.29
C PHE A 109 0.11 -6.36 4.28
N SER A 110 -0.24 -7.22 3.34
CA SER A 110 -1.61 -7.77 3.20
C SER A 110 -2.02 -8.58 4.44
N PHE A 111 -1.12 -9.40 4.97
CA PHE A 111 -1.35 -10.19 6.18
C PHE A 111 -1.58 -9.29 7.40
N VAL A 112 -0.72 -8.28 7.60
CA VAL A 112 -0.84 -7.35 8.74
C VAL A 112 -2.09 -6.48 8.61
N ALA A 113 -2.43 -6.04 7.39
CA ALA A 113 -3.67 -5.29 7.13
C ALA A 113 -4.92 -6.14 7.41
N ALA A 114 -4.91 -7.41 7.02
CA ALA A 114 -5.98 -8.34 7.34
C ALA A 114 -6.12 -8.51 8.86
N LEU A 115 -5.02 -8.71 9.58
CA LEU A 115 -5.00 -8.83 11.04
C LEU A 115 -5.60 -7.60 11.73
N ALA A 116 -5.29 -6.39 11.25
CA ALA A 116 -5.82 -5.13 11.77
C ALA A 116 -7.34 -5.00 11.62
N THR A 117 -7.92 -5.62 10.60
CA THR A 117 -9.34 -5.51 10.24
C THR A 117 -10.19 -6.69 10.68
N LEU A 118 -9.62 -7.72 11.31
CA LEU A 118 -10.37 -8.92 11.72
C LEU A 118 -11.65 -8.58 12.49
N PRO A 119 -12.78 -9.22 12.17
CA PRO A 119 -14.01 -9.03 12.90
C PRO A 119 -13.86 -9.57 14.33
N ARG A 120 -14.63 -9.00 15.25
CA ARG A 120 -14.68 -9.45 16.63
C ARG A 120 -15.26 -10.86 16.70
N THR A 121 -14.51 -11.84 17.17
CA THR A 121 -15.09 -13.12 17.58
C THR A 121 -15.97 -12.86 18.80
N ARG A 122 -17.27 -13.10 18.68
CA ARG A 122 -18.13 -13.18 19.86
C ARG A 122 -17.62 -14.36 20.67
N SER A 123 -16.95 -14.07 21.80
CA SER A 123 -16.74 -15.10 22.83
C SER A 123 -18.14 -15.62 23.22
N GLY A 124 -18.45 -16.85 22.85
CA GLY A 124 -19.67 -17.48 23.26
C GLY A 124 -19.73 -17.44 24.80
N ARG A 125 -20.81 -16.88 25.33
CA ARG A 125 -21.16 -17.16 26.73
C ARG A 125 -21.50 -18.65 26.75
N VAL A 126 -20.63 -19.45 27.32
CA VAL A 126 -20.96 -20.78 27.85
C VAL A 126 -21.60 -20.55 29.20
#